data_67192becd839cee98873d693024c029f
#
_entry.id   67192becd839cee98873d693024c029f
#
_cell.length_a   1.000
_cell.length_b   1.000
_cell.length_c   1.000
_cell.angle_alpha   90.00
_cell.angle_beta   90.00
_cell.angle_gamma   90.00
#
_symmetry.space_group_name_H-M   'P 1'
#
loop_
_entity.id
_entity.type
_entity.pdbx_description
1 polymer ?
#
loop_
_entity_poly.entity_id
_entity_poly.type
_entity_poly.pdbx_seq_one_letter_code
_entity_poly.pdbx_strand_id
1 'polypeptide(L)'
;MKTGESQKDLLRVPHRITLTWREPAGRFLNRALLAMRDKEELWAVKCTSCKRVLFPPEIVCGLCKIRIPDTKENWVRLGNEGTLVNYYKVTGSREVDPSTGWHPRGQTFNPIGFIRPDGGNEWTILAHILEETDTSKLHPGIRVRAIWKPKAERQGLMSDIKFWRILGE
;
A
#
# COMPACT_ATOMS: atom_id res chain seq x y z
N MET A 1 26.38 -41.61 -2.52
CA MET A 1 27.48 -40.65 -2.33
C MET A 1 27.00 -39.58 -1.37
N LYS A 2 27.64 -39.55 -0.21
CA LYS A 2 27.35 -38.61 0.88
C LYS A 2 28.09 -37.31 0.63
N THR A 3 27.46 -36.18 0.76
CA THR A 3 28.12 -34.95 1.20
C THR A 3 27.16 -34.13 2.02
N GLY A 4 26.98 -34.57 3.26
CA GLY A 4 26.49 -33.69 4.31
C GLY A 4 27.63 -32.80 4.75
N GLU A 5 27.93 -31.74 4.03
CA GLU A 5 28.69 -30.63 4.61
C GLU A 5 27.83 -29.98 5.68
N SER A 6 28.29 -30.12 6.91
CA SER A 6 27.63 -29.58 8.07
C SER A 6 27.57 -28.05 7.92
N GLN A 7 26.37 -27.48 7.98
CA GLN A 7 26.12 -26.03 7.99
C GLN A 7 26.89 -25.28 9.12
N LYS A 8 27.61 -26.02 9.97
CA LYS A 8 28.43 -25.50 11.07
C LYS A 8 29.77 -24.90 10.61
N ASP A 9 30.24 -25.26 9.42
CA ASP A 9 31.56 -24.84 8.92
C ASP A 9 31.51 -23.60 8.02
N LEU A 10 30.33 -23.03 7.82
CA LEU A 10 30.18 -21.82 7.04
C LEU A 10 30.44 -20.57 7.88
N LEU A 11 31.48 -19.83 7.53
CA LEU A 11 31.77 -18.53 8.11
C LEU A 11 30.68 -17.55 7.71
N ARG A 12 29.96 -17.01 8.69
CA ARG A 12 28.96 -15.96 8.46
C ARG A 12 29.56 -14.62 8.81
N VAL A 13 29.67 -13.76 7.80
CA VAL A 13 30.13 -12.38 7.98
C VAL A 13 28.91 -11.47 7.92
N PRO A 14 28.59 -10.75 8.99
CA PRO A 14 27.46 -9.80 8.95
C PRO A 14 27.80 -8.63 8.02
N HIS A 15 26.96 -8.42 7.04
CA HIS A 15 27.01 -7.25 6.18
C HIS A 15 25.74 -6.41 6.36
N ARG A 16 25.92 -5.11 6.51
CA ARG A 16 24.83 -4.15 6.49
C ARG A 16 25.08 -3.16 5.36
N ILE A 17 24.15 -3.11 4.41
CA ILE A 17 24.17 -2.12 3.34
C ILE A 17 22.96 -1.20 3.58
N THR A 18 23.22 0.10 3.77
CA THR A 18 22.18 1.12 3.83
C THR A 18 22.28 1.97 2.57
N LEU A 19 21.24 1.93 1.75
CA LEU A 19 21.13 2.73 0.54
C LEU A 19 20.02 3.76 0.73
N THR A 20 20.34 5.02 0.43
CA THR A 20 19.37 6.10 0.41
C THR A 20 19.45 6.78 -0.94
N TRP A 21 18.32 6.81 -1.65
CA TRP A 21 18.24 7.52 -2.93
C TRP A 21 16.96 8.34 -3.00
N ARG A 22 16.96 9.30 -3.89
CA ARG A 22 15.78 10.11 -4.21
C ARG A 22 15.56 10.03 -5.71
N GLU A 23 14.33 9.75 -6.10
CA GLU A 23 13.92 9.74 -7.50
C GLU A 23 12.60 10.50 -7.65
N PRO A 24 12.34 11.12 -8.80
CA PRO A 24 11.07 11.78 -9.05
C PRO A 24 9.95 10.73 -9.17
N ALA A 25 8.81 11.01 -8.54
CA ALA A 25 7.63 10.13 -8.59
C ALA A 25 7.02 9.99 -10.00
N GLY A 26 7.50 10.77 -10.97
CA GLY A 26 6.90 10.84 -12.29
C GLY A 26 5.59 11.63 -12.30
N ARG A 27 5.15 12.01 -13.51
CA ARG A 27 4.03 12.96 -13.67
C ARG A 27 2.71 12.45 -13.08
N PHE A 28 2.36 11.19 -13.30
CA PHE A 28 1.09 10.63 -12.86
C PHE A 28 1.04 10.47 -11.34
N LEU A 29 2.03 9.78 -10.79
CA LEU A 29 2.08 9.57 -9.34
C LEU A 29 2.24 10.89 -8.59
N ASN A 30 3.08 11.81 -9.07
CA ASN A 30 3.24 13.13 -8.44
C ASN A 30 1.92 13.90 -8.38
N ARG A 31 1.13 13.91 -9.47
CA ARG A 31 -0.19 14.54 -9.48
C ARG A 31 -1.14 13.94 -8.45
N ALA A 32 -1.17 12.63 -8.33
CA ALA A 32 -2.01 11.95 -7.33
C ALA A 32 -1.56 12.24 -5.90
N LEU A 33 -0.25 12.19 -5.63
CA LEU A 33 0.29 12.47 -4.30
C LEU A 33 0.05 13.92 -3.86
N LEU A 34 0.16 14.89 -4.77
CA LEU A 34 -0.19 16.28 -4.49
C LEU A 34 -1.68 16.44 -4.18
N ALA A 35 -2.56 15.75 -4.91
CA ALA A 35 -3.99 15.78 -4.63
C ALA A 35 -4.33 15.16 -3.27
N MET A 36 -3.64 14.08 -2.88
CA MET A 36 -3.75 13.48 -1.54
C MET A 36 -3.34 14.48 -0.46
N ARG A 37 -2.18 15.12 -0.59
CA ARG A 37 -1.67 16.09 0.36
C ARG A 37 -2.60 17.30 0.53
N ASP A 38 -3.02 17.88 -0.58
CA ASP A 38 -3.67 19.20 -0.57
C ASP A 38 -5.19 19.10 -0.39
N LYS A 39 -5.82 18.01 -0.87
CA LYS A 39 -7.28 17.90 -1.02
C LYS A 39 -7.90 16.62 -0.44
N GLU A 40 -7.10 15.69 0.10
CA GLU A 40 -7.59 14.35 0.52
C GLU A 40 -8.27 13.58 -0.62
N GLU A 41 -7.76 13.72 -1.82
CA GLU A 41 -8.33 13.08 -3.00
C GLU A 41 -7.45 11.92 -3.48
N LEU A 42 -8.07 10.78 -3.72
CA LEU A 42 -7.44 9.62 -4.35
C LEU A 42 -7.72 9.64 -5.85
N TRP A 43 -6.67 9.63 -6.65
CA TRP A 43 -6.77 9.65 -8.09
C TRP A 43 -6.08 8.44 -8.71
N ALA A 44 -6.82 7.73 -9.53
CA ALA A 44 -6.38 6.58 -10.31
C ALA A 44 -6.39 6.93 -11.80
N VAL A 45 -5.86 6.04 -12.64
CA VAL A 45 -5.97 6.14 -14.09
C VAL A 45 -6.62 4.89 -14.67
N LYS A 46 -7.43 5.08 -15.70
CA LYS A 46 -8.12 4.02 -16.41
C LYS A 46 -7.37 3.65 -17.68
N CYS A 47 -7.03 2.40 -17.84
CA CYS A 47 -6.43 1.89 -19.07
C CYS A 47 -7.42 1.99 -20.23
N THR A 48 -7.00 2.55 -21.35
CA THR A 48 -7.85 2.72 -22.54
C THR A 48 -8.21 1.40 -23.23
N SER A 49 -7.38 0.36 -23.06
CA SER A 49 -7.59 -0.98 -23.64
C SER A 49 -8.42 -1.87 -22.70
N CYS A 50 -7.84 -2.33 -21.59
CA CYS A 50 -8.50 -3.30 -20.70
C CYS A 50 -9.45 -2.69 -19.68
N LYS A 51 -9.58 -1.36 -19.64
CA LYS A 51 -10.47 -0.60 -18.74
C LYS A 51 -10.16 -0.76 -17.24
N ARG A 52 -9.05 -1.38 -16.86
CA ARG A 52 -8.61 -1.45 -15.47
C ARG A 52 -8.36 -0.05 -14.92
N VAL A 53 -8.81 0.18 -13.71
CA VAL A 53 -8.54 1.40 -12.94
C VAL A 53 -7.34 1.12 -12.06
N LEU A 54 -6.21 1.76 -12.37
CA LEU A 54 -4.91 1.52 -11.75
C LEU A 54 -4.67 2.53 -10.63
N PHE A 55 -4.46 2.03 -9.44
CA PHE A 55 -4.07 2.81 -8.27
C PHE A 55 -2.91 2.09 -7.53
N PRO A 56 -1.79 2.76 -7.25
CA PRO A 56 -1.42 4.11 -7.70
C PRO A 56 -1.44 4.29 -9.23
N PRO A 57 -1.61 5.53 -9.73
CA PRO A 57 -1.70 5.76 -11.17
C PRO A 57 -0.36 5.51 -11.88
N GLU A 58 -0.41 4.75 -12.94
CA GLU A 58 0.74 4.35 -13.76
C GLU A 58 0.65 4.89 -15.19
N ILE A 59 1.81 5.20 -15.78
CA ILE A 59 1.90 5.68 -17.16
C ILE A 59 1.68 4.55 -18.17
N VAL A 60 2.04 3.33 -17.80
CA VAL A 60 1.93 2.13 -18.63
C VAL A 60 1.09 1.10 -17.92
N CYS A 61 0.09 0.57 -18.60
CA CYS A 61 -0.69 -0.54 -18.07
C CYS A 61 0.17 -1.80 -18.01
N GLY A 62 0.37 -2.35 -16.81
CA GLY A 62 1.18 -3.55 -16.61
C GLY A 62 0.68 -4.79 -17.36
N LEU A 63 -0.63 -4.89 -17.61
CA LEU A 63 -1.23 -5.99 -18.36
C LEU A 63 -1.12 -5.80 -19.88
N CYS A 64 -1.61 -4.66 -20.40
CA CYS A 64 -1.70 -4.42 -21.85
C CYS A 64 -0.39 -3.93 -22.45
N LYS A 65 0.58 -3.50 -21.62
CA LYS A 65 1.86 -2.90 -22.03
C LYS A 65 1.69 -1.62 -22.87
N ILE A 66 0.53 -1.00 -22.84
CA ILE A 66 0.25 0.25 -23.54
C ILE A 66 0.46 1.45 -22.64
N ARG A 67 0.87 2.56 -23.24
CA ARG A 67 0.94 3.86 -22.58
C ARG A 67 -0.46 4.44 -22.40
N ILE A 68 -0.79 4.88 -21.20
CA ILE A 68 -2.06 5.54 -20.89
C ILE A 68 -1.92 7.04 -21.19
N PRO A 69 -2.76 7.62 -22.05
CA PRO A 69 -2.75 9.05 -22.30
C PRO A 69 -3.13 9.85 -21.05
N ASP A 70 -2.43 10.99 -20.83
CA ASP A 70 -2.75 11.90 -19.74
C ASP A 70 -3.86 12.86 -20.15
N THR A 71 -5.06 12.33 -20.26
CA THR A 71 -6.27 13.08 -20.59
C THR A 71 -7.26 13.01 -19.43
N LYS A 72 -8.13 13.99 -19.31
CA LYS A 72 -9.12 14.09 -18.24
C LYS A 72 -10.00 12.84 -18.13
N GLU A 73 -10.33 12.24 -19.27
CA GLU A 73 -11.22 11.07 -19.39
C GLU A 73 -10.59 9.80 -18.80
N ASN A 74 -9.26 9.76 -18.74
CA ASN A 74 -8.54 8.61 -18.20
C ASN A 74 -8.28 8.72 -16.69
N TRP A 75 -8.44 9.91 -16.11
CA TRP A 75 -8.34 10.08 -14.68
C TRP A 75 -9.66 9.74 -13.99
N VAL A 76 -9.56 8.91 -12.96
CA VAL A 76 -10.69 8.45 -12.16
C VAL A 76 -10.47 8.91 -10.72
N ARG A 77 -11.41 9.68 -10.19
CA ARG A 77 -11.44 10.01 -8.78
C ARG A 77 -12.02 8.83 -8.00
N LEU A 78 -11.26 8.36 -7.03
CA LEU A 78 -11.71 7.32 -6.10
C LEU A 78 -12.33 7.97 -4.86
N GLY A 79 -13.23 7.25 -4.20
CA GLY A 79 -13.81 7.66 -2.93
C GLY A 79 -12.84 7.51 -1.77
N ASN A 80 -13.08 8.27 -0.71
CA ASN A 80 -12.44 8.08 0.60
C ASN A 80 -13.11 6.96 1.42
N GLU A 81 -14.13 6.32 0.88
CA GLU A 81 -14.75 5.10 1.38
C GLU A 81 -14.47 3.95 0.42
N GLY A 82 -14.61 2.74 0.91
CA GLY A 82 -14.39 1.55 0.13
C GLY A 82 -14.86 0.29 0.85
N THR A 83 -14.62 -0.83 0.19
CA THR A 83 -14.96 -2.15 0.71
C THR A 83 -13.68 -2.91 1.04
N LEU A 84 -13.60 -3.48 2.22
CA LEU A 84 -12.52 -4.39 2.61
C LEU A 84 -12.70 -5.70 1.81
N VAL A 85 -11.73 -6.01 0.96
CA VAL A 85 -11.75 -7.23 0.13
C VAL A 85 -11.14 -8.40 0.88
N ASN A 86 -10.06 -8.12 1.59
CA ASN A 86 -9.35 -9.09 2.42
C ASN A 86 -8.47 -8.36 3.42
N TYR A 87 -7.91 -9.07 4.38
CA TYR A 87 -6.93 -8.53 5.33
C TYR A 87 -5.98 -9.61 5.79
N TYR A 88 -4.85 -9.21 6.35
CA TYR A 88 -3.97 -10.11 7.07
C TYR A 88 -3.47 -9.46 8.37
N LYS A 89 -3.28 -10.31 9.38
CA LYS A 89 -2.71 -9.91 10.66
C LYS A 89 -1.20 -9.84 10.52
N VAL A 90 -0.63 -8.70 10.82
CA VAL A 90 0.83 -8.55 10.85
C VAL A 90 1.33 -8.99 12.21
N THR A 91 2.19 -10.01 12.24
CA THR A 91 2.88 -10.48 13.43
C THR A 91 4.37 -10.23 13.30
N GLY A 92 4.97 -9.60 14.27
CA GLY A 92 6.40 -9.26 14.24
C GLY A 92 6.67 -7.85 14.77
N SER A 93 7.91 -7.46 14.91
CA SER A 93 8.31 -6.11 15.31
C SER A 93 8.58 -5.23 14.07
N ARG A 94 8.21 -3.94 14.15
CA ARG A 94 8.69 -2.93 13.19
C ARG A 94 10.15 -2.56 13.42
N GLU A 95 10.65 -2.84 14.63
CA GLU A 95 12.05 -2.63 14.95
C GLU A 95 12.85 -3.83 14.47
N VAL A 96 13.73 -3.57 13.55
CA VAL A 96 14.72 -4.55 13.12
C VAL A 96 15.80 -4.59 14.19
N ASP A 97 16.06 -5.76 14.75
CA ASP A 97 17.22 -5.95 15.60
C ASP A 97 18.48 -5.57 14.82
N PRO A 98 19.22 -4.51 15.26
CA PRO A 98 20.37 -4.03 14.51
C PRO A 98 21.50 -5.06 14.38
N SER A 99 21.53 -6.07 15.25
CA SER A 99 22.57 -7.10 15.25
C SER A 99 22.25 -8.25 14.30
N THR A 100 20.97 -8.58 14.11
CA THR A 100 20.54 -9.76 13.34
C THR A 100 19.84 -9.42 12.05
N GLY A 101 19.32 -8.21 11.90
CA GLY A 101 18.48 -7.80 10.79
C GLY A 101 17.09 -8.44 10.80
N TRP A 102 16.68 -9.09 11.90
CA TRP A 102 15.40 -9.76 12.03
C TRP A 102 14.43 -8.97 12.91
N HIS A 103 13.16 -9.07 12.59
CA HIS A 103 12.12 -8.53 13.46
C HIS A 103 11.86 -9.47 14.62
N PRO A 104 11.85 -9.00 15.88
CA PRO A 104 11.46 -9.81 17.04
C PRO A 104 10.06 -10.40 16.82
N ARG A 105 9.88 -11.67 17.12
CA ARG A 105 8.57 -12.34 17.03
C ARG A 105 7.68 -11.95 18.20
N GLY A 106 6.39 -11.87 17.97
CA GLY A 106 5.38 -11.80 19.03
C GLY A 106 4.72 -10.45 19.26
N GLN A 107 5.14 -9.37 18.60
CA GLN A 107 4.37 -8.12 18.62
C GLN A 107 3.23 -8.15 17.58
N THR A 108 2.08 -7.67 18.01
CA THR A 108 0.91 -7.54 17.12
C THR A 108 0.80 -6.11 16.62
N PHE A 109 0.71 -5.94 15.32
CA PHE A 109 0.48 -4.65 14.68
C PHE A 109 -0.94 -4.56 14.15
N ASN A 110 -1.33 -3.36 13.82
CA ASN A 110 -2.58 -3.13 13.10
C ASN A 110 -2.61 -3.99 11.83
N PRO A 111 -3.71 -4.67 11.55
CA PRO A 111 -3.88 -5.44 10.33
C PRO A 111 -3.69 -4.58 9.08
N ILE A 112 -3.22 -5.20 8.01
CA ILE A 112 -3.21 -4.59 6.68
C ILE A 112 -4.46 -5.07 5.94
N GLY A 113 -5.31 -4.13 5.56
CA GLY A 113 -6.48 -4.38 4.73
C GLY A 113 -6.17 -4.19 3.25
N PHE A 114 -6.74 -5.05 2.42
CA PHE A 114 -6.84 -4.88 0.97
C PHE A 114 -8.19 -4.25 0.68
N ILE A 115 -8.19 -2.99 0.32
CA ILE A 115 -9.38 -2.17 0.23
C ILE A 115 -9.63 -1.83 -1.24
N ARG A 116 -10.87 -1.97 -1.67
CA ARG A 116 -11.33 -1.43 -2.95
C ARG A 116 -12.02 -0.09 -2.68
N PRO A 117 -11.38 1.05 -2.98
CA PRO A 117 -12.01 2.35 -2.86
C PRO A 117 -13.18 2.47 -3.83
N ASP A 118 -14.21 3.21 -3.46
CA ASP A 118 -15.36 3.50 -4.32
C ASP A 118 -14.89 4.24 -5.58
N GLY A 119 -15.53 3.94 -6.72
CA GLY A 119 -15.09 4.41 -8.03
C GLY A 119 -14.00 3.56 -8.68
N GLY A 120 -13.38 2.65 -7.93
CA GLY A 120 -12.51 1.62 -8.48
C GLY A 120 -13.28 0.44 -9.09
N ASN A 121 -12.57 -0.46 -9.75
CA ASN A 121 -13.12 -1.73 -10.21
C ASN A 121 -12.43 -2.92 -9.50
N GLU A 122 -12.72 -4.15 -9.91
CA GLU A 122 -12.18 -5.36 -9.26
C GLU A 122 -10.65 -5.41 -9.21
N TRP A 123 -9.97 -4.65 -10.04
CA TRP A 123 -8.51 -4.57 -10.10
C TRP A 123 -7.92 -3.44 -9.25
N THR A 124 -8.77 -2.57 -8.70
CA THR A 124 -8.34 -1.42 -7.92
C THR A 124 -8.24 -1.82 -6.46
N ILE A 125 -7.06 -2.21 -6.03
CA ILE A 125 -6.82 -2.63 -4.64
C ILE A 125 -5.74 -1.76 -4.02
N LEU A 126 -6.06 -1.19 -2.87
CA LEU A 126 -5.16 -0.46 -2.01
C LEU A 126 -4.86 -1.29 -0.76
N ALA A 127 -3.59 -1.62 -0.54
CA ALA A 127 -3.15 -2.21 0.72
C ALA A 127 -2.80 -1.11 1.72
N HIS A 128 -3.45 -1.09 2.87
CA HIS A 128 -3.21 -0.07 3.89
C HIS A 128 -3.56 -0.55 5.31
N ILE A 129 -3.05 0.16 6.31
CA ILE A 129 -3.30 -0.12 7.72
C ILE A 129 -4.77 0.09 8.05
N LEU A 130 -5.35 -0.86 8.79
CA LEU A 130 -6.67 -0.72 9.42
C LEU A 130 -6.50 -0.16 10.84
N GLU A 131 -7.47 0.64 11.32
CA GLU A 131 -7.50 1.11 12.69
C GLU A 131 -7.86 0.00 13.67
N GLU A 132 -8.80 -0.85 13.28
CA GLU A 132 -9.28 -1.97 14.10
C GLU A 132 -8.20 -3.03 14.25
N THR A 133 -7.87 -3.37 15.48
CA THR A 133 -6.88 -4.38 15.84
C THR A 133 -7.50 -5.74 16.18
N ASP A 134 -8.78 -5.73 16.57
CA ASP A 134 -9.56 -6.94 16.81
C ASP A 134 -9.98 -7.56 15.47
N THR A 135 -9.26 -8.58 15.06
CA THR A 135 -9.51 -9.26 13.78
C THR A 135 -10.83 -10.03 13.74
N SER A 136 -11.50 -10.25 14.88
CA SER A 136 -12.82 -10.88 14.91
C SER A 136 -13.92 -10.00 14.30
N LYS A 137 -13.68 -8.69 14.26
CA LYS A 137 -14.57 -7.69 13.65
C LYS A 137 -14.29 -7.47 12.17
N LEU A 138 -13.22 -8.05 11.65
CA LEU A 138 -12.81 -7.87 10.27
C LEU A 138 -13.31 -9.03 9.41
N HIS A 139 -14.03 -8.71 8.34
CA HIS A 139 -14.42 -9.68 7.32
C HIS A 139 -14.52 -9.03 5.95
N PRO A 140 -14.32 -9.79 4.86
CA PRO A 140 -14.57 -9.28 3.52
C PRO A 140 -15.99 -8.71 3.37
N GLY A 141 -16.11 -7.61 2.63
CA GLY A 141 -17.38 -6.93 2.42
C GLY A 141 -17.64 -5.75 3.38
N ILE A 142 -16.91 -5.66 4.49
CA ILE A 142 -17.06 -4.55 5.44
C ILE A 142 -16.76 -3.20 4.78
N ARG A 143 -17.53 -2.18 5.12
CA ARG A 143 -17.31 -0.81 4.64
C ARG A 143 -16.28 -0.11 5.52
N VAL A 144 -15.34 0.59 4.88
CA VAL A 144 -14.26 1.32 5.54
C VAL A 144 -14.09 2.71 4.95
N ARG A 145 -13.55 3.64 5.75
CA ARG A 145 -13.26 5.02 5.35
C ARG A 145 -11.82 5.38 5.67
N ALA A 146 -11.17 6.08 4.76
CA ALA A 146 -9.84 6.65 4.96
C ALA A 146 -9.89 7.77 6.01
N ILE A 147 -9.01 7.69 7.00
CA ILE A 147 -8.79 8.73 8.00
C ILE A 147 -7.46 9.40 7.67
N TRP A 148 -7.51 10.67 7.34
CA TRP A 148 -6.36 11.44 6.90
C TRP A 148 -5.61 12.06 8.08
N LYS A 149 -4.32 12.29 7.91
CA LYS A 149 -3.56 13.16 8.81
C LYS A 149 -4.04 14.61 8.72
N PRO A 150 -3.86 15.41 9.77
CA PRO A 150 -4.06 16.85 9.69
C PRO A 150 -3.29 17.46 8.52
N LYS A 151 -3.83 18.47 7.86
CA LYS A 151 -3.23 19.08 6.67
C LYS A 151 -1.77 19.48 6.85
N ALA A 152 -1.41 20.00 8.02
CA ALA A 152 -0.06 20.42 8.34
C ALA A 152 0.98 19.26 8.41
N GLU A 153 0.51 18.01 8.58
CA GLU A 153 1.37 16.82 8.69
C GLU A 153 1.48 16.04 7.38
N ARG A 154 0.71 16.44 6.35
CA ARG A 154 0.70 15.72 5.07
C ARG A 154 1.90 16.10 4.22
N GLN A 155 2.52 15.12 3.63
CA GLN A 155 3.76 15.25 2.86
C GLN A 155 3.62 14.85 1.39
N GLY A 156 2.45 14.41 0.94
CA GLY A 156 2.26 13.83 -0.38
C GLY A 156 2.76 12.39 -0.45
N LEU A 157 2.44 11.61 0.55
CA LEU A 157 2.81 10.20 0.67
C LEU A 157 1.57 9.35 0.92
N MET A 158 1.65 8.05 0.62
CA MET A 158 0.57 7.10 0.97
C MET A 158 0.28 7.09 2.48
N SER A 159 1.28 7.38 3.29
CA SER A 159 1.14 7.53 4.75
C SER A 159 0.40 8.79 5.20
N ASP A 160 -0.05 9.67 4.29
CA ASP A 160 -0.94 10.79 4.61
C ASP A 160 -2.35 10.27 4.97
N ILE A 161 -2.73 9.10 4.49
CA ILE A 161 -3.81 8.31 5.09
C ILE A 161 -3.23 7.69 6.37
N LYS A 162 -3.80 8.03 7.51
CA LYS A 162 -3.34 7.52 8.81
C LYS A 162 -3.70 6.04 8.96
N PHE A 163 -4.94 5.70 8.66
CA PHE A 163 -5.50 4.34 8.65
C PHE A 163 -6.86 4.34 7.96
N TRP A 164 -7.41 3.14 7.76
CA TRP A 164 -8.80 2.97 7.35
C TRP A 164 -9.60 2.47 8.55
N ARG A 165 -10.75 3.13 8.78
CA ARG A 165 -11.66 2.86 9.88
C ARG A 165 -12.89 2.14 9.36
N ILE A 166 -13.40 1.15 10.11
CA ILE A 166 -14.68 0.51 9.84
C ILE A 166 -15.77 1.57 9.97
N LEU A 167 -16.68 1.62 9.00
CA LEU A 167 -17.91 2.38 9.11
C LEU A 167 -18.86 1.55 9.97
N GLY A 168 -19.35 2.15 11.06
CA GLY A 168 -20.39 1.53 11.88
C GLY A 168 -21.67 1.28 11.05
N GLU A 169 -22.38 0.24 11.44
CA GLU A 169 -23.76 0.01 11.00
C GLU A 169 -24.67 1.14 11.46
#